data_b345acdd14226890b9b9fe2b74896130
#
_entry.id   b345acdd14226890b9b9fe2b74896130
#
_cell.length_a   1.000
_cell.length_b   1.000
_cell.length_c   1.000
_cell.angle_alpha   90.00
_cell.angle_beta   90.00
_cell.angle_gamma   90.00
#
_symmetry.space_group_name_H-M   'P 1'
#
loop_
_entity.id
_entity.type
_entity.pdbx_description
1 polymer ?
#
loop_
_entity_poly.entity_id
_entity_poly.type
_entity_poly.pdbx_seq_one_letter_code
_entity_poly.pdbx_strand_id
1 'polypeptide(L)'
;MTKQWYNWTSANIAVWNKSKFPNNTAARQRMKLAGEITEFNEAITPEHKLEELADVYIASAGLTRFGGNNAKIGSFICSVLESADKKGKLQYAVGQKMLINIERQFDKNMHHI
;
A
#
# COMPACT_ATOMS: atom_id res chain seq x y z
N MET A 1 11.18 -18.83 11.08
CA MET A 1 10.83 -17.58 10.39
C MET A 1 10.06 -17.92 9.12
N THR A 2 8.95 -17.31 8.95
CA THR A 2 8.21 -17.47 7.72
C THR A 2 8.66 -16.42 6.72
N LYS A 3 8.44 -16.71 5.46
CA LYS A 3 8.79 -15.78 4.39
C LYS A 3 7.56 -15.17 3.72
N GLN A 4 6.40 -15.32 4.33
CA GLN A 4 5.17 -14.85 3.70
C GLN A 4 5.20 -13.36 3.41
N TRP A 5 5.75 -12.57 4.30
CA TRP A 5 5.79 -11.13 4.10
C TRP A 5 6.75 -10.71 2.98
N TYR A 6 7.69 -11.60 2.59
CA TYR A 6 8.52 -11.33 1.42
C TYR A 6 7.74 -11.40 0.12
N ASN A 7 6.58 -12.04 0.16
CA ASN A 7 5.77 -12.22 -1.03
C ASN A 7 4.82 -11.06 -1.28
N TRP A 8 4.83 -10.06 -0.42
CA TRP A 8 3.96 -8.90 -0.60
C TRP A 8 4.59 -7.90 -1.55
N THR A 9 4.55 -8.24 -2.84
CA THR A 9 4.98 -7.36 -3.92
C THR A 9 3.82 -6.44 -4.32
N SER A 10 4.14 -5.43 -5.12
CA SER A 10 3.09 -4.56 -5.65
C SER A 10 2.04 -5.36 -6.43
N ALA A 11 2.46 -6.38 -7.18
CA ALA A 11 1.53 -7.22 -7.95
C ALA A 11 0.59 -7.99 -7.02
N ASN A 12 1.12 -8.59 -5.96
CA ASN A 12 0.29 -9.35 -5.03
C ASN A 12 -0.67 -8.45 -4.26
N ILE A 13 -0.23 -7.25 -3.92
CA ILE A 13 -1.09 -6.29 -3.24
C ILE A 13 -2.21 -5.83 -4.17
N ALA A 14 -1.91 -5.62 -5.46
CA ALA A 14 -2.93 -5.27 -6.44
C ALA A 14 -4.01 -6.35 -6.54
N VAL A 15 -3.60 -7.63 -6.55
CA VAL A 15 -4.53 -8.75 -6.57
C VAL A 15 -5.39 -8.76 -5.31
N TRP A 16 -4.77 -8.56 -4.14
CA TRP A 16 -5.50 -8.47 -2.88
C TRP A 16 -6.51 -7.33 -2.91
N ASN A 17 -6.10 -6.14 -3.40
CA ASN A 17 -6.99 -4.98 -3.47
C ASN A 17 -8.21 -5.29 -4.32
N LYS A 18 -8.00 -5.92 -5.46
CA LYS A 18 -9.11 -6.28 -6.37
C LYS A 18 -10.06 -7.27 -5.70
N SER A 19 -9.53 -8.23 -4.97
CA SER A 19 -10.34 -9.24 -4.28
C SER A 19 -11.08 -8.64 -3.08
N LYS A 20 -10.39 -7.80 -2.30
CA LYS A 20 -10.95 -7.23 -1.07
C LYS A 20 -11.95 -6.13 -1.36
N PHE A 21 -11.71 -5.34 -2.39
CA PHE A 21 -12.53 -4.19 -2.74
C PHE A 21 -13.01 -4.30 -4.20
N PRO A 22 -13.90 -5.26 -4.50
CA PRO A 22 -14.29 -5.50 -5.89
C PRO A 22 -14.97 -4.30 -6.54
N ASN A 23 -15.58 -3.41 -5.74
CA ASN A 23 -16.28 -2.23 -6.26
C ASN A 23 -15.43 -0.96 -6.17
N ASN A 24 -14.13 -1.09 -5.90
CA ASN A 24 -13.23 0.04 -5.84
C ASN A 24 -13.08 0.70 -7.21
N THR A 25 -12.78 1.99 -7.21
CA THR A 25 -12.53 2.75 -8.43
C THR A 25 -11.14 3.38 -8.37
N ALA A 26 -10.62 3.73 -9.54
CA ALA A 26 -9.32 4.42 -9.61
C ALA A 26 -9.38 5.75 -8.84
N ALA A 27 -10.49 6.48 -8.94
CA ALA A 27 -10.65 7.75 -8.23
C ALA A 27 -10.57 7.55 -6.71
N ARG A 28 -11.26 6.53 -6.18
CA ARG A 28 -11.21 6.24 -4.75
C ARG A 28 -9.81 5.83 -4.32
N GLN A 29 -9.14 5.04 -5.15
CA GLN A 29 -7.79 4.59 -4.83
C GLN A 29 -6.80 5.76 -4.83
N ARG A 30 -6.95 6.70 -5.78
CA ARG A 30 -6.11 7.90 -5.78
C ARG A 30 -6.34 8.75 -4.53
N MET A 31 -7.60 8.86 -4.09
CA MET A 31 -7.90 9.59 -2.85
C MET A 31 -7.29 8.89 -1.64
N LYS A 32 -7.34 7.56 -1.61
CA LYS A 32 -6.70 6.78 -0.55
C LYS A 32 -5.20 7.05 -0.52
N LEU A 33 -4.56 7.01 -1.68
CA LEU A 33 -3.12 7.28 -1.79
C LEU A 33 -2.80 8.69 -1.30
N ALA A 34 -3.57 9.69 -1.71
CA ALA A 34 -3.34 11.08 -1.27
C ALA A 34 -3.45 11.19 0.25
N GLY A 35 -4.41 10.50 0.86
CA GLY A 35 -4.57 10.48 2.31
C GLY A 35 -3.37 9.87 3.01
N GLU A 36 -2.84 8.76 2.47
CA GLU A 36 -1.67 8.11 3.06
C GLU A 36 -0.42 8.99 2.96
N ILE A 37 -0.26 9.71 1.83
CA ILE A 37 0.85 10.65 1.69
C ILE A 37 0.76 11.76 2.72
N THR A 38 -0.45 12.29 2.95
CA THR A 38 -0.68 13.29 3.98
C THR A 38 -0.28 12.77 5.36
N GLU A 39 -0.71 11.54 5.70
CA GLU A 39 -0.37 10.94 6.98
C GLU A 39 1.13 10.73 7.13
N PHE A 40 1.80 10.32 6.04
CA PHE A 40 3.25 10.19 6.07
C PHE A 40 3.91 11.54 6.36
N ASN A 41 3.45 12.60 5.70
CA ASN A 41 4.02 13.94 5.90
C ASN A 41 3.80 14.45 7.31
N GLU A 42 2.72 14.04 7.96
CA GLU A 42 2.40 14.47 9.32
C GLU A 42 3.08 13.64 10.39
N ALA A 43 3.57 12.47 10.05
CA ALA A 43 4.26 11.61 11.00
C ALA A 43 5.58 12.27 11.44
N ILE A 44 5.93 12.13 12.71
CA ILE A 44 7.08 12.83 13.30
C ILE A 44 8.24 11.87 13.56
N THR A 45 7.96 10.71 14.16
CA THR A 45 9.04 9.78 14.49
C THR A 45 9.44 8.93 13.30
N PRO A 46 10.69 8.47 13.23
CA PRO A 46 11.12 7.58 12.16
C PRO A 46 10.28 6.31 12.07
N GLU A 47 9.89 5.75 13.20
CA GLU A 47 9.06 4.53 13.24
C GLU A 47 7.69 4.79 12.64
N HIS A 48 7.05 5.90 13.02
CA HIS A 48 5.73 6.24 12.51
C HIS A 48 5.81 6.57 11.01
N LYS A 49 6.87 7.28 10.59
CA LYS A 49 7.07 7.56 9.17
C LYS A 49 7.19 6.28 8.36
N LEU A 50 7.89 5.28 8.89
CA LEU A 50 8.06 4.00 8.20
C LEU A 50 6.71 3.28 8.06
N GLU A 51 5.88 3.30 9.10
CA GLU A 51 4.55 2.70 9.06
C GLU A 51 3.67 3.39 8.01
N GLU A 52 3.69 4.72 7.98
CA GLU A 52 2.89 5.46 7.00
C GLU A 52 3.43 5.28 5.58
N LEU A 53 4.74 5.14 5.44
CA LEU A 53 5.33 4.88 4.13
C LEU A 53 4.90 3.50 3.60
N ALA A 54 4.76 2.52 4.50
CA ALA A 54 4.23 1.21 4.12
C ALA A 54 2.79 1.36 3.58
N ASP A 55 1.98 2.20 4.21
CA ASP A 55 0.61 2.44 3.74
C ASP A 55 0.61 3.15 2.39
N VAL A 56 1.56 4.07 2.15
CA VAL A 56 1.73 4.70 0.84
C VAL A 56 2.06 3.65 -0.22
N TYR A 57 2.97 2.73 0.09
CA TYR A 57 3.33 1.65 -0.82
C TYR A 57 2.11 0.79 -1.16
N ILE A 58 1.36 0.40 -0.14
CA ILE A 58 0.19 -0.47 -0.32
C ILE A 58 -0.87 0.22 -1.16
N ALA A 59 -1.14 1.51 -0.89
CA ALA A 59 -2.11 2.27 -1.68
C ALA A 59 -1.65 2.43 -3.14
N SER A 60 -0.36 2.66 -3.35
CA SER A 60 0.22 2.79 -4.69
C SER A 60 0.12 1.47 -5.46
N ALA A 61 0.42 0.37 -4.79
CA ALA A 61 0.29 -0.95 -5.39
C ALA A 61 -1.17 -1.24 -5.78
N GLY A 62 -2.11 -0.87 -4.91
CA GLY A 62 -3.53 -1.02 -5.21
C GLY A 62 -3.96 -0.23 -6.43
N LEU A 63 -3.33 0.90 -6.68
CA LEU A 63 -3.66 1.72 -7.84
C LEU A 63 -3.30 1.04 -9.16
N THR A 64 -2.30 0.16 -9.15
CA THR A 64 -1.85 -0.52 -10.37
C THR A 64 -2.93 -1.41 -10.99
N ARG A 65 -3.90 -1.87 -10.19
CA ARG A 65 -4.97 -2.75 -10.70
C ARG A 65 -5.84 -2.09 -11.76
N PHE A 66 -5.83 -0.77 -11.84
CA PHE A 66 -6.73 -0.02 -12.71
C PHE A 66 -6.14 0.25 -14.10
N GLY A 67 -4.88 -0.10 -14.32
CA GLY A 67 -4.27 0.03 -15.65
C GLY A 67 -3.99 1.47 -16.06
N GLY A 68 -3.53 1.63 -17.30
CA GLY A 68 -3.29 2.95 -17.88
C GLY A 68 -2.37 3.82 -17.04
N ASN A 69 -2.69 5.10 -16.96
CA ASN A 69 -1.88 6.05 -16.20
C ASN A 69 -1.89 5.74 -14.70
N ASN A 70 -2.98 5.17 -14.19
CA ASN A 70 -3.05 4.79 -12.78
C ASN A 70 -2.02 3.72 -12.46
N ALA A 71 -1.87 2.73 -13.34
CA ALA A 71 -0.87 1.69 -13.15
C ALA A 71 0.54 2.26 -13.24
N LYS A 72 0.77 3.21 -14.15
CA LYS A 72 2.08 3.85 -14.29
C LYS A 72 2.46 4.61 -13.04
N ILE A 73 1.52 5.39 -12.50
CA ILE A 73 1.75 6.16 -11.27
C ILE A 73 2.04 5.22 -10.11
N GLY A 74 1.18 4.21 -9.91
CA GLY A 74 1.36 3.28 -8.81
C GLY A 74 2.67 2.51 -8.91
N SER A 75 3.01 2.02 -10.10
CA SER A 75 4.24 1.28 -10.33
C SER A 75 5.47 2.16 -10.12
N PHE A 76 5.41 3.41 -10.55
CA PHE A 76 6.52 4.33 -10.37
C PHE A 76 6.82 4.54 -8.87
N ILE A 77 5.78 4.82 -8.09
CA ILE A 77 5.95 5.05 -6.67
C ILE A 77 6.51 3.78 -5.99
N CYS A 78 5.94 2.62 -6.28
CA CYS A 78 6.43 1.37 -5.72
C CYS A 78 7.90 1.12 -6.09
N SER A 79 8.27 1.37 -7.33
CA SER A 79 9.66 1.17 -7.79
C SER A 79 10.63 2.09 -7.06
N VAL A 80 10.26 3.36 -6.90
CA VAL A 80 11.10 4.32 -6.18
C VAL A 80 11.31 3.86 -4.74
N LEU A 81 10.23 3.47 -4.07
CA LEU A 81 10.30 3.03 -2.68
C LEU A 81 11.10 1.74 -2.53
N GLU A 82 10.92 0.80 -3.45
CA GLU A 82 11.70 -0.45 -3.44
C GLU A 82 13.19 -0.17 -3.63
N SER A 83 13.53 0.73 -4.54
CA SER A 83 14.93 1.10 -4.78
C SER A 83 15.56 1.78 -3.59
N ALA A 84 14.79 2.56 -2.84
CA ALA A 84 15.29 3.27 -1.67
C ALA A 84 15.41 2.38 -0.43
N ASP A 85 14.78 1.21 -0.45
CA ASP A 85 14.70 0.32 0.71
C ASP A 85 15.93 -0.58 0.80
N LYS A 86 17.08 0.03 1.18
CA LYS A 86 18.37 -0.65 1.16
C LYS A 86 18.47 -1.82 2.13
N LYS A 87 17.73 -1.77 3.24
CA LYS A 87 17.84 -2.77 4.31
C LYS A 87 16.59 -3.62 4.46
N GLY A 88 15.63 -3.48 3.56
CA GLY A 88 14.40 -4.24 3.63
C GLY A 88 13.43 -3.82 4.73
N LYS A 89 13.68 -2.67 5.37
CA LYS A 89 12.81 -2.20 6.47
C LYS A 89 11.42 -1.88 5.98
N LEU A 90 11.31 -1.25 4.80
CA LEU A 90 10.01 -0.94 4.24
C LEU A 90 9.27 -2.22 3.85
N GLN A 91 9.98 -3.16 3.23
CA GLN A 91 9.38 -4.44 2.86
C GLN A 91 8.82 -5.16 4.09
N TYR A 92 9.57 -5.14 5.17
CA TYR A 92 9.11 -5.73 6.44
C TYR A 92 7.85 -5.02 6.95
N ALA A 93 7.86 -3.68 6.94
CA ALA A 93 6.72 -2.89 7.41
C ALA A 93 5.49 -3.13 6.54
N VAL A 94 5.66 -3.25 5.21
CA VAL A 94 4.57 -3.59 4.30
C VAL A 94 3.98 -4.94 4.67
N GLY A 95 4.82 -5.93 4.93
CA GLY A 95 4.35 -7.25 5.32
C GLY A 95 3.54 -7.22 6.61
N GLN A 96 3.99 -6.46 7.59
CA GLN A 96 3.27 -6.31 8.86
C GLN A 96 1.91 -5.65 8.63
N LYS A 97 1.87 -4.59 7.82
CA LYS A 97 0.61 -3.90 7.51
C LYS A 97 -0.35 -4.82 6.75
N MET A 98 0.16 -5.64 5.84
CA MET A 98 -0.69 -6.55 5.07
C MET A 98 -1.30 -7.63 5.97
N LEU A 99 -0.57 -8.13 6.96
CA LEU A 99 -1.15 -9.07 7.91
C LEU A 99 -2.34 -8.45 8.65
N ILE A 100 -2.20 -7.19 9.04
CA ILE A 100 -3.31 -6.46 9.69
C ILE A 100 -4.45 -6.25 8.70
N ASN A 101 -4.13 -5.81 7.47
CA ASN A 101 -5.15 -5.49 6.47
C ASN A 101 -5.99 -6.70 6.08
N ILE A 102 -5.38 -7.88 6.03
CA ILE A 102 -6.11 -9.09 5.66
C ILE A 102 -7.22 -9.38 6.67
N GLU A 103 -7.00 -9.07 7.95
CA GLU A 103 -7.97 -9.36 9.01
C GLU A 103 -8.95 -8.24 9.25
N ARG A 104 -8.67 -7.03 8.75
CA ARG A 104 -9.56 -5.88 8.95
C ARG A 104 -10.82 -6.03 8.12
N GLN A 105 -11.92 -5.47 8.66
CA GLN A 105 -13.13 -5.25 7.89
C GLN A 105 -13.13 -3.79 7.44
N PHE A 106 -13.55 -3.58 6.20
CA PHE A 106 -13.57 -2.26 5.59
C PHE A 106 -14.98 -1.94 5.12
N ASP A 107 -15.33 -0.65 5.14
CA ASP A 107 -16.57 -0.19 4.55
C ASP A 107 -16.38 -0.02 3.03
N LYS A 108 -17.45 0.42 2.35
CA LYS A 108 -17.43 0.56 0.89
C LYS A 108 -16.42 1.61 0.39
N ASN A 109 -15.98 2.49 1.27
CA ASN A 109 -15.01 3.54 0.93
C ASN A 109 -13.60 3.16 1.38
N MET A 110 -13.38 1.91 1.73
CA MET A 110 -12.10 1.37 2.18
C MET A 110 -11.65 1.94 3.52
N HIS A 111 -12.57 2.47 4.32
CA HIS A 111 -12.25 2.89 5.67
C HIS A 111 -12.34 1.69 6.60
N HIS A 112 -11.37 1.60 7.49
CA HIS A 112 -11.32 0.54 8.49
C HIS A 112 -12.53 0.66 9.44
N ILE A 113 -13.23 -0.43 9.63
CA ILE A 113 -14.41 -0.49 10.53
C ILE A 113 -13.93 -0.84 11.98
#